data_59905745584a07c4267699006dedd438
#
_entry.id   59905745584a07c4267699006dedd438
#
_cell.length_a   1.000
_cell.length_b   1.000
_cell.length_c   1.000
_cell.angle_alpha   90.00
_cell.angle_beta   90.00
_cell.angle_gamma   90.00
#
_symmetry.space_group_name_H-M   'P 1'
#
loop_
_entity.id
_entity.type
_entity.pdbx_description
1 polymer ?
#
loop_
_entity_poly.entity_id
_entity_poly.type
_entity_poly.pdbx_seq_one_letter_code
_entity_poly.pdbx_strand_id
1 'polypeptide(L)'
;MVRLRSYSLPDEPSIRSTICEAALATSAATTFFDPVSIGDRTFSDGGTGANNPVDEVEGEAGAIWCSETGDLKPLVKCFISIGTGNPGKKPFEDSILKFLGQTVVQIATETEATERKFIARWARHFDEKRYFRFNVEQGLQNIGLEEYKKKGAIEAAADGYLTHTAQKFRVRDCIQNLRQKQSVYIQDFA
;
A
#
# COMPACT_ATOMS: atom_id res chain seq x y z
N MET A 1 -5.02 8.69 10.42
CA MET A 1 -4.89 7.24 10.15
C MET A 1 -4.65 6.51 11.46
N VAL A 2 -5.22 5.31 11.65
CA VAL A 2 -5.00 4.48 12.85
C VAL A 2 -4.33 3.18 12.41
N ARG A 3 -3.31 2.77 13.13
CA ARG A 3 -2.58 1.51 12.87
C ARG A 3 -3.02 0.46 13.88
N LEU A 4 -3.52 -0.67 13.41
CA LEU A 4 -3.86 -1.84 14.22
C LEU A 4 -2.62 -2.74 14.30
N ARG A 5 -2.07 -2.91 15.50
CA ARG A 5 -0.79 -3.58 15.75
C ARG A 5 -0.97 -4.82 16.59
N SER A 6 -0.14 -5.82 16.35
CA SER A 6 0.02 -7.00 17.23
C SER A 6 1.11 -6.80 18.29
N TYR A 7 1.74 -5.63 18.34
CA TYR A 7 2.80 -5.22 19.27
C TYR A 7 2.49 -3.83 19.82
N SER A 8 3.17 -3.43 20.87
CA SER A 8 3.07 -2.09 21.45
C SER A 8 4.28 -1.24 21.07
N LEU A 9 4.06 0.05 20.84
CA LEU A 9 5.12 1.06 20.75
C LEU A 9 5.06 1.96 21.98
N PRO A 10 6.21 2.43 22.48
CA PRO A 10 6.24 3.44 23.52
C PRO A 10 5.43 4.67 23.12
N ASP A 11 4.68 5.22 24.05
CA ASP A 11 3.90 6.47 23.89
C ASP A 11 2.81 6.44 22.81
N GLU A 12 2.52 5.29 22.19
CA GLU A 12 1.42 5.16 21.24
C GLU A 12 0.27 4.30 21.79
N PRO A 13 -0.99 4.76 21.65
CA PRO A 13 -2.14 4.00 22.12
C PRO A 13 -2.28 2.70 21.32
N SER A 14 -2.38 1.59 22.03
CA SER A 14 -2.68 0.29 21.44
C SER A 14 -4.19 0.04 21.41
N ILE A 15 -4.70 -0.36 20.24
CA ILE A 15 -6.07 -0.82 20.09
C ILE A 15 -6.05 -2.33 20.08
N ARG A 16 -6.65 -2.93 21.11
CA ARG A 16 -6.80 -4.38 21.18
C ARG A 16 -7.82 -4.83 20.14
N SER A 17 -7.34 -5.52 19.13
CA SER A 17 -8.17 -6.10 18.08
C SER A 17 -7.73 -7.52 17.79
N THR A 18 -8.67 -8.36 17.40
CA THR A 18 -8.36 -9.66 16.80
C THR A 18 -7.87 -9.46 15.37
N ILE A 19 -7.19 -10.47 14.81
CA ILE A 19 -6.79 -10.47 13.40
C ILE A 19 -8.01 -10.31 12.48
N CYS A 20 -9.14 -10.93 12.84
CA CYS A 20 -10.37 -10.84 12.08
C CYS A 20 -10.94 -9.42 12.08
N GLU A 21 -11.04 -8.77 13.25
CA GLU A 21 -11.50 -7.38 13.35
C GLU A 21 -10.59 -6.42 12.59
N ALA A 22 -9.26 -6.59 12.71
CA ALA A 22 -8.31 -5.78 11.97
C ALA A 22 -8.45 -5.96 10.46
N ALA A 23 -8.60 -7.20 9.98
CA ALA A 23 -8.81 -7.49 8.57
C ALA A 23 -10.11 -6.90 8.03
N LEU A 24 -11.22 -7.04 8.78
CA LEU A 24 -12.51 -6.45 8.42
C LEU A 24 -12.45 -4.91 8.41
N ALA A 25 -11.85 -4.31 9.44
CA ALA A 25 -11.74 -2.87 9.55
C ALA A 25 -10.93 -2.24 8.40
N THR A 26 -9.80 -2.85 8.03
CA THR A 26 -8.96 -2.36 6.93
C THR A 26 -9.56 -2.60 5.55
N SER A 27 -10.59 -3.46 5.44
CA SER A 27 -11.27 -3.79 4.18
C SER A 27 -12.67 -3.19 4.07
N ALA A 28 -13.10 -2.41 5.07
CA ALA A 28 -14.44 -1.82 5.12
C ALA A 28 -14.56 -0.61 4.19
N ALA A 29 -14.43 -0.86 2.87
CA ALA A 29 -14.50 0.17 1.85
C ALA A 29 -15.87 0.87 1.88
N THR A 30 -15.85 2.18 2.09
CA THR A 30 -17.04 3.03 2.15
C THR A 30 -17.91 2.80 0.91
N THR A 31 -19.21 2.65 1.08
CA THR A 31 -20.22 2.32 0.08
C THR A 31 -20.33 0.85 -0.33
N PHE A 32 -19.33 0.01 -0.03
CA PHE A 32 -19.36 -1.43 -0.29
C PHE A 32 -19.63 -2.24 0.99
N PHE A 33 -19.09 -1.78 2.10
CA PHE A 33 -19.20 -2.47 3.39
C PHE A 33 -19.53 -1.49 4.51
N ASP A 34 -20.18 -2.02 5.54
CA ASP A 34 -20.43 -1.26 6.77
C ASP A 34 -19.13 -1.03 7.52
N PRO A 35 -18.99 0.12 8.21
CA PRO A 35 -17.86 0.36 9.10
C PRO A 35 -17.78 -0.66 10.23
N VAL A 36 -16.58 -1.00 10.67
CA VAL A 36 -16.32 -2.00 11.70
C VAL A 36 -16.06 -1.34 13.04
N SER A 37 -16.78 -1.76 14.08
CA SER A 37 -16.57 -1.28 15.44
C SER A 37 -15.61 -2.20 16.21
N ILE A 38 -14.58 -1.60 16.83
CA ILE A 38 -13.64 -2.29 17.72
C ILE A 38 -13.57 -1.47 19.02
N GLY A 39 -14.11 -2.01 20.10
CA GLY A 39 -14.35 -1.26 21.32
C GLY A 39 -15.26 -0.05 21.07
N ASP A 40 -14.87 1.10 21.53
CA ASP A 40 -15.64 2.36 21.38
C ASP A 40 -15.33 3.13 20.09
N ARG A 41 -14.58 2.54 19.16
CA ARG A 41 -14.16 3.19 17.91
C ARG A 41 -14.74 2.48 16.69
N THR A 42 -15.08 3.30 15.69
CA THR A 42 -15.57 2.81 14.40
C THR A 42 -14.52 3.09 13.31
N PHE A 43 -14.27 2.09 12.49
CA PHE A 43 -13.24 2.10 11.46
C PHE A 43 -13.84 1.88 10.08
N SER A 44 -13.26 2.53 9.10
CA SER A 44 -13.48 2.28 7.67
C SER A 44 -12.14 1.99 6.99
N ASP A 45 -12.21 1.54 5.74
CA ASP A 45 -11.06 1.18 4.91
C ASP A 45 -9.94 2.23 4.94
N GLY A 46 -8.73 1.76 5.21
CA GLY A 46 -7.52 2.56 5.15
C GLY A 46 -7.18 3.11 3.76
N GLY A 47 -7.77 2.57 2.70
CA GLY A 47 -7.64 3.09 1.35
C GLY A 47 -8.10 4.54 1.20
N THR A 48 -9.00 5.01 2.09
CA THR A 48 -9.37 6.42 2.18
C THR A 48 -8.30 7.22 2.92
N GLY A 49 -7.18 7.50 2.29
CA GLY A 49 -6.10 8.34 2.84
C GLY A 49 -4.73 7.64 2.90
N ALA A 50 -4.67 6.31 2.81
CA ALA A 50 -3.41 5.56 2.71
C ALA A 50 -3.53 4.36 1.76
N ASN A 51 -4.18 4.54 0.61
CA ASN A 51 -4.25 3.49 -0.43
C ASN A 51 -2.85 3.08 -0.93
N ASN A 52 -1.89 3.99 -0.91
CA ASN A 52 -0.47 3.70 -1.01
C ASN A 52 0.19 3.97 0.35
N PRO A 53 0.34 2.97 1.23
CA PRO A 53 0.71 3.17 2.63
C PRO A 53 2.22 3.36 2.85
N VAL A 54 2.97 3.81 1.86
CA VAL A 54 4.45 3.93 1.96
C VAL A 54 4.89 4.87 3.09
N ASP A 55 4.16 5.97 3.30
CA ASP A 55 4.46 6.93 4.36
C ASP A 55 4.15 6.33 5.74
N GLU A 56 3.07 5.56 5.85
CA GLU A 56 2.70 4.85 7.08
C GLU A 56 3.71 3.76 7.43
N VAL A 57 4.19 3.01 6.43
CA VAL A 57 5.22 1.97 6.60
C VAL A 57 6.56 2.60 6.97
N GLU A 58 6.96 3.71 6.32
CA GLU A 58 8.18 4.46 6.66
C GLU A 58 8.15 4.92 8.12
N GLY A 59 7.04 5.57 8.53
CA GLY A 59 6.91 6.09 9.89
C GLY A 59 6.89 4.98 10.95
N GLU A 60 6.15 3.90 10.70
CA GLU A 60 6.08 2.76 11.62
C GLU A 60 7.42 2.05 11.77
N ALA A 61 8.08 1.76 10.64
CA ALA A 61 9.39 1.12 10.64
C ALA A 61 10.46 2.02 11.28
N GLY A 62 10.37 3.34 11.07
CA GLY A 62 11.24 4.31 11.73
C GLY A 62 11.06 4.30 13.25
N ALA A 63 9.82 4.27 13.73
CA ALA A 63 9.51 4.19 15.15
C ALA A 63 10.02 2.89 15.80
N ILE A 64 9.98 1.77 15.04
CA ILE A 64 10.44 0.45 15.53
C ILE A 64 11.97 0.37 15.56
N TRP A 65 12.66 0.71 14.49
CA TRP A 65 14.08 0.41 14.31
C TRP A 65 15.00 1.64 14.41
N CYS A 66 14.45 2.83 14.44
CA CYS A 66 15.20 4.09 14.45
C CYS A 66 14.56 5.09 15.42
N SER A 67 14.12 4.64 16.60
CA SER A 67 13.35 5.46 17.56
C SER A 67 14.07 6.77 17.96
N GLU A 68 15.41 6.77 17.99
CA GLU A 68 16.19 7.96 18.35
C GLU A 68 16.28 9.00 17.23
N THR A 69 16.36 8.55 15.97
CA THR A 69 16.58 9.44 14.82
C THR A 69 15.37 9.61 13.92
N GLY A 70 14.46 8.63 13.92
CA GLY A 70 13.35 8.53 12.99
C GLY A 70 13.76 8.26 11.52
N ASP A 71 15.08 8.21 11.22
CA ASP A 71 15.56 8.02 9.85
C ASP A 71 15.79 6.55 9.52
N LEU A 72 14.81 5.96 8.86
CA LEU A 72 14.84 4.57 8.40
C LEU A 72 15.80 4.32 7.22
N LYS A 73 16.12 5.34 6.43
CA LYS A 73 16.82 5.21 5.15
C LYS A 73 18.13 4.43 5.21
N PRO A 74 19.01 4.61 6.23
CA PRO A 74 20.27 3.87 6.29
C PRO A 74 20.10 2.35 6.40
N LEU A 75 18.99 1.89 7.00
CA LEU A 75 18.72 0.47 7.24
C LEU A 75 18.06 -0.22 6.03
N VAL A 76 17.37 0.53 5.17
CA VAL A 76 16.60 -0.08 4.09
C VAL A 76 17.48 -0.54 2.95
N LYS A 77 17.45 -1.83 2.67
CA LYS A 77 18.08 -2.46 1.50
C LYS A 77 17.14 -2.60 0.33
N CYS A 78 15.86 -2.81 0.60
CA CYS A 78 14.82 -2.94 -0.41
C CYS A 78 13.49 -2.48 0.15
N PHE A 79 12.86 -1.49 -0.48
CA PHE A 79 11.52 -1.03 -0.17
C PHE A 79 10.62 -1.37 -1.36
N ILE A 80 9.57 -2.15 -1.11
CA ILE A 80 8.67 -2.62 -2.16
C ILE A 80 7.27 -2.07 -1.89
N SER A 81 6.70 -1.41 -2.89
CA SER A 81 5.32 -0.96 -2.90
C SER A 81 4.57 -1.63 -4.05
N ILE A 82 3.44 -2.25 -3.75
CA ILE A 82 2.62 -2.98 -4.72
C ILE A 82 1.26 -2.31 -4.82
N GLY A 83 0.87 -1.91 -6.02
CA GLY A 83 -0.42 -1.31 -6.29
C GLY A 83 -1.41 -2.28 -6.92
N THR A 84 -2.67 -1.89 -6.91
CA THR A 84 -3.80 -2.65 -7.46
C THR A 84 -4.10 -2.33 -8.92
N GLY A 85 -3.25 -1.53 -9.56
CA GLY A 85 -3.41 -1.07 -10.93
C GLY A 85 -3.86 0.38 -11.05
N ASN A 86 -3.73 0.91 -12.26
CA ASN A 86 -4.17 2.27 -12.58
C ASN A 86 -5.61 2.21 -13.14
N PRO A 87 -6.61 2.81 -12.47
CA PRO A 87 -8.00 2.78 -12.95
C PRO A 87 -8.22 3.61 -14.23
N GLY A 88 -7.24 4.42 -14.63
CA GLY A 88 -7.39 5.32 -15.77
C GLY A 88 -8.33 6.50 -15.48
N LYS A 89 -8.55 7.31 -16.52
CA LYS A 89 -9.53 8.41 -16.48
C LYS A 89 -10.78 7.97 -17.23
N LYS A 90 -11.87 7.70 -16.51
CA LYS A 90 -13.16 7.38 -17.13
C LYS A 90 -14.16 8.53 -16.96
N PRO A 91 -14.92 8.93 -18.00
CA PRO A 91 -16.13 9.69 -17.81
C PRO A 91 -17.21 8.77 -17.19
N PHE A 92 -17.93 9.25 -16.18
CA PHE A 92 -19.04 8.53 -15.55
C PHE A 92 -20.37 9.18 -15.95
N GLU A 93 -21.30 8.38 -16.46
CA GLU A 93 -22.57 8.87 -16.99
C GLU A 93 -23.71 8.88 -15.96
N ASP A 94 -23.71 7.98 -14.95
CA ASP A 94 -24.76 7.88 -13.94
C ASP A 94 -24.38 8.45 -12.56
N SER A 95 -25.37 8.98 -11.81
CA SER A 95 -25.12 9.74 -10.59
C SER A 95 -24.50 8.92 -9.43
N ILE A 96 -24.90 7.66 -9.23
CA ILE A 96 -24.29 6.77 -8.21
C ILE A 96 -22.93 6.27 -8.70
N LEU A 97 -22.85 5.84 -9.96
CA LEU A 97 -21.61 5.46 -10.62
C LEU A 97 -20.64 6.65 -10.70
N LYS A 98 -21.15 7.88 -10.84
CA LYS A 98 -20.36 9.11 -10.81
C LYS A 98 -19.74 9.34 -9.45
N PHE A 99 -20.47 9.14 -8.35
CA PHE A 99 -19.93 9.27 -6.99
C PHE A 99 -18.87 8.21 -6.70
N LEU A 100 -19.13 6.94 -6.98
CA LEU A 100 -18.17 5.84 -6.84
C LEU A 100 -16.93 6.08 -7.70
N GLY A 101 -17.12 6.51 -8.93
CA GLY A 101 -16.04 6.82 -9.83
C GLY A 101 -15.20 8.02 -9.41
N GLN A 102 -15.79 9.07 -8.86
CA GLN A 102 -15.06 10.19 -8.31
C GLN A 102 -14.19 9.77 -7.13
N THR A 103 -14.70 8.92 -6.24
CA THR A 103 -13.94 8.37 -5.12
C THR A 103 -12.75 7.54 -5.60
N VAL A 104 -12.94 6.65 -6.58
CA VAL A 104 -11.84 5.83 -7.15
C VAL A 104 -10.79 6.73 -7.83
N VAL A 105 -11.21 7.75 -8.59
CA VAL A 105 -10.29 8.69 -9.22
C VAL A 105 -9.52 9.51 -8.18
N GLN A 106 -10.20 9.94 -7.11
CA GLN A 106 -9.54 10.65 -6.02
C GLN A 106 -8.49 9.78 -5.33
N ILE A 107 -8.85 8.54 -4.95
CA ILE A 107 -7.92 7.56 -4.36
C ILE A 107 -6.71 7.32 -5.28
N ALA A 108 -6.93 7.15 -6.58
CA ALA A 108 -5.85 6.95 -7.53
C ALA A 108 -4.94 8.19 -7.64
N THR A 109 -5.52 9.38 -7.66
CA THR A 109 -4.76 10.64 -7.71
C THR A 109 -3.93 10.85 -6.44
N GLU A 110 -4.48 10.57 -5.28
CA GLU A 110 -3.77 10.62 -3.99
C GLU A 110 -2.65 9.57 -3.94
N THR A 111 -2.90 8.37 -4.44
CA THR A 111 -1.92 7.29 -4.55
C THR A 111 -0.70 7.70 -5.39
N GLU A 112 -0.92 8.30 -6.56
CA GLU A 112 0.15 8.79 -7.43
C GLU A 112 0.88 9.99 -6.82
N ALA A 113 0.17 10.89 -6.14
CA ALA A 113 0.77 12.03 -5.46
C ALA A 113 1.66 11.58 -4.30
N THR A 114 1.22 10.60 -3.53
CA THR A 114 1.98 9.98 -2.43
C THR A 114 3.25 9.31 -2.98
N GLU A 115 3.15 8.54 -4.07
CA GLU A 115 4.31 7.91 -4.69
C GLU A 115 5.35 8.95 -5.15
N ARG A 116 4.93 9.99 -5.83
CA ARG A 116 5.84 11.05 -6.28
C ARG A 116 6.57 11.73 -5.12
N LYS A 117 5.85 12.05 -4.04
CA LYS A 117 6.44 12.63 -2.84
C LYS A 117 7.41 11.65 -2.17
N PHE A 118 7.06 10.38 -2.09
CA PHE A 118 7.90 9.34 -1.52
C PHE A 118 9.19 9.18 -2.32
N ILE A 119 9.11 9.06 -3.64
CA ILE A 119 10.29 8.97 -4.53
C ILE A 119 11.19 10.20 -4.35
N ALA A 120 10.63 11.40 -4.25
CA ALA A 120 11.41 12.62 -4.03
C ALA A 120 12.21 12.58 -2.72
N ARG A 121 11.59 12.06 -1.61
CA ARG A 121 12.28 11.90 -0.32
C ARG A 121 13.29 10.76 -0.32
N TRP A 122 13.04 9.72 -1.11
CA TRP A 122 13.84 8.50 -1.22
C TRP A 122 14.64 8.44 -2.53
N ALA A 123 14.92 9.58 -3.17
CA ALA A 123 15.53 9.67 -4.50
C ALA A 123 16.80 8.83 -4.62
N ARG A 124 17.68 8.90 -3.61
CA ARG A 124 18.90 8.09 -3.58
C ARG A 124 18.62 6.58 -3.62
N HIS A 125 17.59 6.10 -2.88
CA HIS A 125 17.22 4.68 -2.88
C HIS A 125 16.59 4.28 -4.21
N PHE A 126 15.87 5.20 -4.84
CA PHE A 126 15.33 4.99 -6.18
C PHE A 126 16.45 4.84 -7.22
N ASP A 127 17.43 5.75 -7.22
CA ASP A 127 18.59 5.72 -8.12
C ASP A 127 19.47 4.47 -7.88
N GLU A 128 19.65 4.09 -6.63
CA GLU A 128 20.40 2.89 -6.24
C GLU A 128 19.59 1.58 -6.43
N LYS A 129 18.39 1.65 -7.02
CA LYS A 129 17.48 0.51 -7.25
C LYS A 129 17.13 -0.24 -5.96
N ARG A 130 16.89 0.49 -4.88
CA ARG A 130 16.46 -0.03 -3.58
C ARG A 130 14.99 0.27 -3.27
N TYR A 131 14.33 1.09 -4.09
CA TYR A 131 12.88 1.31 -4.06
C TYR A 131 12.22 0.79 -5.32
N PHE A 132 11.17 -0.01 -5.16
CA PHE A 132 10.41 -0.61 -6.25
C PHE A 132 8.92 -0.37 -6.04
N ARG A 133 8.27 0.25 -7.01
CA ARG A 133 6.81 0.27 -7.13
C ARG A 133 6.40 -0.59 -8.29
N PHE A 134 5.57 -1.61 -8.02
CA PHE A 134 4.91 -2.42 -9.02
C PHE A 134 3.43 -2.09 -9.06
N ASN A 135 2.96 -1.55 -10.17
CA ASN A 135 1.58 -1.16 -10.36
C ASN A 135 1.20 -1.40 -11.84
N VAL A 136 0.17 -2.20 -12.08
CA VAL A 136 -0.27 -2.52 -13.45
C VAL A 136 -0.86 -1.27 -14.09
N GLU A 137 -0.25 -0.81 -15.19
CA GLU A 137 -0.64 0.45 -15.83
C GLU A 137 -1.82 0.29 -16.78
N GLN A 138 -1.96 -0.90 -17.40
CA GLN A 138 -2.98 -1.16 -18.42
C GLN A 138 -3.64 -2.53 -18.23
N GLY A 139 -4.89 -2.63 -18.71
CA GLY A 139 -5.66 -3.88 -18.67
C GLY A 139 -6.61 -3.99 -17.48
N LEU A 140 -6.52 -3.10 -16.48
CA LEU A 140 -7.37 -3.10 -15.29
C LEU A 140 -8.40 -1.95 -15.26
N GLN A 141 -8.39 -1.07 -16.27
CA GLN A 141 -9.22 0.15 -16.29
C GLN A 141 -10.73 -0.15 -16.30
N ASN A 142 -11.13 -1.34 -16.74
CA ASN A 142 -12.53 -1.77 -16.83
C ASN A 142 -12.91 -2.79 -15.76
N ILE A 143 -12.14 -2.87 -14.67
CA ILE A 143 -12.39 -3.79 -13.57
C ILE A 143 -12.69 -2.98 -12.32
N GLY A 144 -13.93 -3.08 -11.81
CA GLY A 144 -14.36 -2.48 -10.55
C GLY A 144 -13.96 -3.33 -9.34
N LEU A 145 -14.11 -2.75 -8.14
CA LEU A 145 -13.78 -3.44 -6.88
C LEU A 145 -14.63 -4.69 -6.64
N GLU A 146 -15.89 -4.69 -7.12
CA GLU A 146 -16.86 -5.76 -6.97
C GLU A 146 -16.71 -6.89 -8.01
N GLU A 147 -15.85 -6.73 -9.00
CA GLU A 147 -15.79 -7.65 -10.14
C GLU A 147 -14.85 -8.84 -9.92
N TYR A 148 -14.99 -9.51 -8.77
CA TYR A 148 -14.18 -10.69 -8.42
C TYR A 148 -14.22 -11.82 -9.47
N LYS A 149 -15.28 -11.89 -10.28
CA LYS A 149 -15.42 -12.87 -11.38
C LYS A 149 -14.45 -12.64 -12.52
N LYS A 150 -13.84 -11.45 -12.61
CA LYS A 150 -12.82 -11.10 -13.62
C LYS A 150 -11.40 -11.50 -13.21
N LYS A 151 -11.26 -12.40 -12.24
CA LYS A 151 -9.96 -12.87 -11.74
C LYS A 151 -8.98 -13.23 -12.87
N GLY A 152 -9.42 -14.00 -13.87
CA GLY A 152 -8.57 -14.39 -15.01
C GLY A 152 -8.05 -13.18 -15.82
N ALA A 153 -8.85 -12.13 -15.98
CA ALA A 153 -8.41 -10.91 -16.66
C ALA A 153 -7.40 -10.12 -15.80
N ILE A 154 -7.59 -10.12 -14.47
CA ILE A 154 -6.65 -9.49 -13.53
C ILE A 154 -5.30 -10.21 -13.56
N GLU A 155 -5.31 -11.55 -13.49
CA GLU A 155 -4.11 -12.38 -13.59
C GLU A 155 -3.38 -12.17 -14.91
N ALA A 156 -4.09 -12.18 -16.04
CA ALA A 156 -3.50 -11.93 -17.36
C ALA A 156 -2.86 -10.55 -17.48
N ALA A 157 -3.50 -9.50 -16.93
CA ALA A 157 -2.94 -8.16 -16.93
C ALA A 157 -1.68 -8.06 -16.05
N ALA A 158 -1.69 -8.70 -14.89
CA ALA A 158 -0.54 -8.76 -13.99
C ALA A 158 0.63 -9.53 -14.61
N ASP A 159 0.38 -10.69 -15.22
CA ASP A 159 1.38 -11.48 -15.91
C ASP A 159 1.96 -10.73 -17.12
N GLY A 160 1.12 -10.08 -17.92
CA GLY A 160 1.55 -9.23 -19.02
C GLY A 160 2.47 -8.10 -18.56
N TYR A 161 2.11 -7.44 -17.45
CA TYR A 161 2.94 -6.40 -16.85
C TYR A 161 4.28 -6.94 -16.35
N LEU A 162 4.30 -8.01 -15.56
CA LEU A 162 5.51 -8.57 -14.97
C LEU A 162 6.45 -9.20 -16.02
N THR A 163 5.90 -9.73 -17.12
CA THR A 163 6.65 -10.34 -18.21
C THR A 163 7.14 -9.32 -19.23
N HIS A 164 6.66 -8.08 -19.21
CA HIS A 164 7.17 -7.01 -20.06
C HIS A 164 8.68 -6.80 -19.82
N THR A 165 9.44 -6.60 -20.88
CA THR A 165 10.91 -6.58 -20.85
C THR A 165 11.48 -5.65 -19.79
N ALA A 166 11.00 -4.41 -19.71
CA ALA A 166 11.47 -3.44 -18.73
C ALA A 166 11.16 -3.86 -17.29
N GLN A 167 9.98 -4.46 -17.04
CA GLN A 167 9.59 -4.92 -15.72
C GLN A 167 10.36 -6.17 -15.27
N LYS A 168 10.71 -7.07 -16.18
CA LYS A 168 11.59 -8.21 -15.87
C LYS A 168 12.93 -7.78 -15.28
N PHE A 169 13.53 -6.71 -15.79
CA PHE A 169 14.76 -6.17 -15.22
C PHE A 169 14.54 -5.60 -13.83
N ARG A 170 13.47 -4.86 -13.62
CA ARG A 170 13.11 -4.33 -12.29
C ARG A 170 12.85 -5.44 -11.27
N VAL A 171 12.11 -6.48 -11.66
CA VAL A 171 11.86 -7.66 -10.81
C VAL A 171 13.17 -8.35 -10.44
N ARG A 172 14.07 -8.55 -11.41
CA ARG A 172 15.39 -9.13 -11.17
C ARG A 172 16.21 -8.29 -10.17
N ASP A 173 16.27 -6.98 -10.35
CA ASP A 173 16.99 -6.06 -9.47
C ASP A 173 16.40 -6.11 -8.04
N CYS A 174 15.07 -6.14 -7.93
CA CYS A 174 14.36 -6.30 -6.66
C CYS A 174 14.73 -7.63 -5.96
N ILE A 175 14.72 -8.76 -6.69
CA ILE A 175 15.10 -10.07 -6.15
C ILE A 175 16.55 -10.06 -5.67
N GLN A 176 17.46 -9.43 -6.42
CA GLN A 176 18.86 -9.33 -6.01
C GLN A 176 19.02 -8.58 -4.70
N ASN A 177 18.31 -7.46 -4.53
CA ASN A 177 18.33 -6.69 -3.28
C ASN A 177 17.72 -7.46 -2.10
N LEU A 178 16.61 -8.18 -2.33
CA LEU A 178 16.02 -9.03 -1.29
C LEU A 178 16.97 -10.15 -0.82
N ARG A 179 17.75 -10.72 -1.73
CA ARG A 179 18.76 -11.74 -1.37
C ARG A 179 19.91 -11.20 -0.54
N GLN A 180 20.19 -9.91 -0.63
CA GLN A 180 21.25 -9.24 0.13
C GLN A 180 20.79 -8.74 1.50
N LYS A 181 19.53 -8.96 1.86
CA LYS A 181 19.00 -8.53 3.16
C LYS A 181 19.75 -9.22 4.29
N GLN A 182 20.06 -8.44 5.32
CA GLN A 182 20.49 -8.93 6.63
C GLN A 182 19.31 -8.83 7.59
N SER A 183 19.12 -9.81 8.46
CA SER A 183 18.11 -9.72 9.51
C SER A 183 18.55 -8.67 10.52
N VAL A 184 17.70 -7.70 10.79
CA VAL A 184 17.81 -6.86 11.97
C VAL A 184 17.14 -7.63 13.10
N TYR A 185 17.89 -8.04 14.12
CA TYR A 185 17.32 -8.74 15.26
C TYR A 185 16.44 -7.78 16.05
N ILE A 186 15.19 -8.17 16.27
CA ILE A 186 14.24 -7.45 17.13
C ILE A 186 14.45 -7.93 18.58
N GLN A 187 15.68 -7.88 19.09
CA GLN A 187 15.94 -8.30 20.48
C GLN A 187 15.49 -7.27 21.53
N ASP A 188 15.25 -6.02 21.09
CA ASP A 188 14.93 -4.92 22.00
C ASP A 188 13.41 -4.63 22.12
N PHE A 189 12.57 -5.49 21.55
CA PHE A 189 11.09 -5.34 21.59
C PHE A 189 10.39 -6.45 22.40
N ALA A 190 11.09 -7.17 23.22
CA ALA A 190 10.51 -8.18 24.11
C ALA A 190 10.25 -7.62 25.52
#